data_a0587208e1575706aa6c943f8b0eff91
#
_entry.id   a0587208e1575706aa6c943f8b0eff91
#
_cell.length_a   1.000
_cell.length_b   1.000
_cell.length_c   1.000
_cell.angle_alpha   90.00
_cell.angle_beta   90.00
_cell.angle_gamma   90.00
#
_symmetry.space_group_name_H-M   'P 1'
#
loop_
_entity.id
_entity.type
_entity.pdbx_description
1 polymer ?
#
loop_
_entity_poly.entity_id
_entity_poly.type
_entity_poly.pdbx_seq_one_letter_code
_entity_poly.pdbx_strand_id
1 'polypeptide(L)'
;DLVEEALARLPKYEIQLTKEEVEKVESLEYNWLQLQGKAMDVQILLLTVQEHFQKELITNLEIFQDDCTSFVGDYHKNGPMQPGLTPREASDRLQMFQNHFDALWRKHSSYTIGEDLFGLPHSEQPELNKIKKELNLLQRLYKLYNDVIESVNRYHNIPWAEVNIEDINNELMEFQNRCRKLPKALKEWPAFHALKKTIDDFNDICPLLELMSNKAMKYRHWQKIQQITGFTFDLERPGFCLKDILEAPL
;
A
#
# COMPACT_ATOMS: atom_id res chain seq x y z
N ASP A 1 52.70 -18.33 -29.41
CA ASP A 1 51.44 -17.59 -29.30
C ASP A 1 51.18 -16.81 -30.60
N LEU A 2 49.91 -16.75 -31.09
CA LEU A 2 49.54 -16.11 -32.35
C LEU A 2 50.00 -14.65 -32.45
N VAL A 3 50.05 -13.95 -31.34
CA VAL A 3 50.50 -12.55 -31.26
C VAL A 3 52.00 -12.44 -31.40
N GLU A 4 52.76 -13.29 -30.76
CA GLU A 4 54.24 -13.35 -30.90
C GLU A 4 54.67 -13.80 -32.29
N GLU A 5 53.96 -14.78 -32.88
CA GLU A 5 54.19 -15.18 -34.27
C GLU A 5 53.89 -14.06 -35.25
N ALA A 6 52.81 -13.30 -35.01
CA ALA A 6 52.46 -12.15 -35.82
C ALA A 6 53.55 -11.07 -35.71
N LEU A 7 54.02 -10.80 -34.49
CA LEU A 7 55.08 -9.83 -34.22
C LEU A 7 56.40 -10.21 -34.88
N ALA A 8 56.76 -11.50 -34.85
CA ALA A 8 57.97 -12.00 -35.51
C ALA A 8 57.89 -11.95 -37.05
N ARG A 9 56.69 -11.83 -37.64
CA ARG A 9 56.50 -11.72 -39.11
C ARG A 9 56.50 -10.29 -39.62
N LEU A 10 56.17 -9.29 -38.78
CA LEU A 10 56.04 -7.87 -39.18
C LEU A 10 57.32 -7.28 -39.78
N PRO A 11 58.53 -7.58 -39.29
CA PRO A 11 59.78 -7.09 -39.91
C PRO A 11 59.93 -7.55 -41.36
N LYS A 12 59.40 -8.70 -41.75
CA LYS A 12 59.45 -9.21 -43.13
C LYS A 12 58.67 -8.38 -44.13
N TYR A 13 57.72 -7.56 -43.60
CA TYR A 13 56.92 -6.68 -44.41
C TYR A 13 57.32 -5.20 -44.25
N GLU A 14 58.50 -4.92 -43.73
CA GLU A 14 59.05 -3.57 -43.49
C GLU A 14 58.18 -2.70 -42.54
N ILE A 15 57.36 -3.32 -41.73
CA ILE A 15 56.56 -2.62 -40.72
C ILE A 15 57.43 -2.48 -39.46
N GLN A 16 57.80 -1.22 -39.13
CA GLN A 16 58.50 -0.90 -37.89
C GLN A 16 57.52 -0.61 -36.77
N LEU A 17 57.60 -1.37 -35.69
CA LEU A 17 56.86 -1.15 -34.48
C LEU A 17 57.54 -0.13 -33.57
N THR A 18 56.79 0.64 -32.85
CA THR A 18 57.29 1.52 -31.79
C THR A 18 57.79 0.70 -30.60
N LYS A 19 58.72 1.25 -29.82
CA LYS A 19 59.18 0.58 -28.58
C LYS A 19 58.04 0.24 -27.64
N GLU A 20 57.04 1.14 -27.52
CA GLU A 20 55.87 0.94 -26.66
C GLU A 20 55.01 -0.23 -27.11
N GLU A 21 54.87 -0.47 -28.41
CA GLU A 21 54.10 -1.60 -28.97
C GLU A 21 54.82 -2.93 -28.69
N VAL A 22 56.14 -2.97 -28.83
CA VAL A 22 56.95 -4.15 -28.53
C VAL A 22 56.87 -4.48 -27.03
N GLU A 23 57.07 -3.50 -26.14
CA GLU A 23 56.97 -3.67 -24.69
C GLU A 23 55.60 -4.14 -24.25
N LYS A 24 54.53 -3.65 -24.87
CA LYS A 24 53.18 -4.11 -24.61
C LYS A 24 53.00 -5.58 -24.97
N VAL A 25 53.52 -6.03 -26.08
CA VAL A 25 53.38 -7.43 -26.50
C VAL A 25 54.26 -8.35 -25.64
N GLU A 26 55.48 -7.96 -25.35
CA GLU A 26 56.39 -8.72 -24.45
C GLU A 26 55.85 -8.84 -23.03
N SER A 27 55.08 -7.84 -22.57
CA SER A 27 54.42 -7.89 -21.25
C SER A 27 53.11 -8.66 -21.25
N LEU A 28 52.56 -9.05 -22.41
CA LEU A 28 51.26 -9.68 -22.54
C LEU A 28 51.18 -11.02 -21.80
N GLU A 29 52.18 -11.90 -21.98
CA GLU A 29 52.24 -13.21 -21.31
C GLU A 29 52.31 -13.04 -19.78
N TYR A 30 53.18 -12.15 -19.32
CA TYR A 30 53.32 -11.83 -17.90
C TYR A 30 52.00 -11.28 -17.31
N ASN A 31 51.39 -10.33 -17.99
CA ASN A 31 50.10 -9.74 -17.55
C ASN A 31 48.98 -10.78 -17.56
N TRP A 32 48.97 -11.69 -18.54
CA TRP A 32 48.00 -12.77 -18.59
C TRP A 32 48.15 -13.76 -17.42
N LEU A 33 49.36 -14.19 -17.12
CA LEU A 33 49.66 -15.06 -15.97
C LEU A 33 49.30 -14.38 -14.64
N GLN A 34 49.58 -13.08 -14.50
CA GLN A 34 49.17 -12.29 -13.33
C GLN A 34 47.66 -12.22 -13.20
N LEU A 35 46.96 -12.01 -14.33
CA LEU A 35 45.48 -11.99 -14.34
C LEU A 35 44.90 -13.36 -13.96
N GLN A 36 45.42 -14.45 -14.51
CA GLN A 36 45.00 -15.81 -14.16
C GLN A 36 45.25 -16.09 -12.66
N GLY A 37 46.40 -15.73 -12.12
CA GLY A 37 46.69 -15.87 -10.69
C GLY A 37 45.68 -15.11 -9.82
N LYS A 38 45.44 -13.83 -10.13
CA LYS A 38 44.43 -13.04 -9.41
C LYS A 38 43.03 -13.60 -9.54
N ALA A 39 42.64 -14.10 -10.70
CA ALA A 39 41.32 -14.73 -10.89
C ALA A 39 41.20 -15.99 -10.02
N MET A 40 42.24 -16.78 -9.88
CA MET A 40 42.27 -17.98 -9.05
C MET A 40 42.21 -17.62 -7.55
N ASP A 41 42.96 -16.61 -7.12
CA ASP A 41 42.91 -16.11 -5.73
C ASP A 41 41.51 -15.58 -5.37
N VAL A 42 40.89 -14.81 -6.28
CA VAL A 42 39.52 -14.33 -6.10
C VAL A 42 38.51 -15.49 -6.07
N GLN A 43 38.70 -16.50 -6.90
CA GLN A 43 37.82 -17.68 -6.90
C GLN A 43 37.89 -18.44 -5.56
N ILE A 44 39.08 -18.64 -5.00
CA ILE A 44 39.27 -19.27 -3.68
C ILE A 44 38.66 -18.41 -2.58
N LEU A 45 38.86 -17.08 -2.64
CA LEU A 45 38.24 -16.16 -1.69
C LEU A 45 36.72 -16.21 -1.76
N LEU A 46 36.14 -16.22 -2.97
CA LEU A 46 34.69 -16.31 -3.17
C LEU A 46 34.10 -17.60 -2.58
N LEU A 47 34.78 -18.74 -2.71
CA LEU A 47 34.30 -20.00 -2.12
C LEU A 47 34.20 -19.91 -0.58
N THR A 48 35.22 -19.34 0.07
CA THR A 48 35.21 -19.17 1.55
C THR A 48 34.17 -18.17 2.01
N VAL A 49 34.01 -17.06 1.28
CA VAL A 49 33.00 -16.04 1.57
C VAL A 49 31.58 -16.57 1.31
N GLN A 50 31.40 -17.37 0.27
CA GLN A 50 30.12 -17.97 -0.07
C GLN A 50 29.60 -18.87 1.06
N GLU A 51 30.45 -19.73 1.63
CA GLU A 51 30.04 -20.58 2.77
C GLU A 51 29.61 -19.74 3.99
N HIS A 52 30.31 -18.65 4.25
CA HIS A 52 29.96 -17.77 5.36
C HIS A 52 28.61 -17.13 5.15
N PHE A 53 28.36 -16.52 4.00
CA PHE A 53 27.08 -15.89 3.68
C PHE A 53 25.91 -16.88 3.61
N GLN A 54 26.18 -18.10 3.12
CA GLN A 54 25.16 -19.16 3.12
C GLN A 54 24.73 -19.53 4.55
N LYS A 55 25.68 -19.70 5.48
CA LYS A 55 25.40 -19.98 6.89
C LYS A 55 24.65 -18.82 7.56
N GLU A 56 25.07 -17.58 7.28
CA GLU A 56 24.41 -16.38 7.77
C GLU A 56 22.96 -16.30 7.25
N LEU A 57 22.73 -16.59 5.96
CA LEU A 57 21.38 -16.62 5.37
C LEU A 57 20.51 -17.67 6.06
N ILE A 58 21.01 -18.88 6.30
CA ILE A 58 20.24 -19.95 6.98
C ILE A 58 19.85 -19.51 8.38
N THR A 59 20.77 -18.93 9.15
CA THR A 59 20.46 -18.41 10.49
C THR A 59 19.43 -17.31 10.46
N ASN A 60 19.53 -16.39 9.49
CA ASN A 60 18.57 -15.31 9.31
C ASN A 60 17.18 -15.82 8.87
N LEU A 61 17.13 -16.91 8.09
CA LEU A 61 15.87 -17.57 7.72
C LEU A 61 15.17 -18.21 8.93
N GLU A 62 15.92 -18.80 9.87
CA GLU A 62 15.36 -19.34 11.12
C GLU A 62 14.74 -18.22 11.96
N ILE A 63 15.48 -17.12 12.17
CA ILE A 63 14.99 -15.94 12.89
C ILE A 63 13.75 -15.36 12.19
N PHE A 64 13.77 -15.29 10.86
CA PHE A 64 12.64 -14.79 10.09
C PHE A 64 11.40 -15.67 10.22
N GLN A 65 11.56 -16.99 10.32
CA GLN A 65 10.45 -17.92 10.56
C GLN A 65 9.78 -17.66 11.93
N ASP A 66 10.57 -17.37 12.95
CA ASP A 66 10.08 -17.00 14.27
C ASP A 66 9.36 -15.64 14.24
N ASP A 67 9.93 -14.65 13.54
CA ASP A 67 9.29 -13.34 13.29
C ASP A 67 7.92 -13.51 12.62
N CYS A 68 7.83 -14.35 11.59
CA CYS A 68 6.59 -14.64 10.88
C CYS A 68 5.55 -15.30 11.79
N THR A 69 5.96 -16.29 12.57
CA THR A 69 5.08 -17.00 13.50
C THR A 69 4.54 -16.06 14.58
N SER A 70 5.39 -15.19 15.11
CA SER A 70 5.01 -14.16 16.08
C SER A 70 4.02 -13.16 15.47
N PHE A 71 4.29 -12.68 14.25
CA PHE A 71 3.41 -11.76 13.53
C PHE A 71 2.02 -12.38 13.28
N VAL A 72 1.96 -13.62 12.80
CA VAL A 72 0.71 -14.36 12.58
C VAL A 72 -0.08 -14.49 13.87
N GLY A 73 0.59 -14.85 14.98
CA GLY A 73 -0.03 -14.95 16.30
C GLY A 73 -0.60 -13.62 16.79
N ASP A 74 0.15 -12.52 16.59
CA ASP A 74 -0.29 -11.19 16.97
C ASP A 74 -1.45 -10.70 16.07
N TYR A 75 -1.38 -10.95 14.76
CA TYR A 75 -2.46 -10.63 13.82
C TYR A 75 -3.77 -11.31 14.19
N HIS A 76 -3.74 -12.58 14.59
CA HIS A 76 -4.94 -13.30 15.02
C HIS A 76 -5.49 -12.80 16.36
N LYS A 77 -4.65 -12.32 17.28
CA LYS A 77 -5.09 -11.81 18.58
C LYS A 77 -5.53 -10.35 18.55
N ASN A 78 -4.78 -9.50 17.87
CA ASN A 78 -4.91 -8.05 17.92
C ASN A 78 -5.21 -7.40 16.58
N GLY A 79 -5.48 -8.20 15.55
CA GLY A 79 -5.72 -7.73 14.18
C GLY A 79 -6.97 -6.86 14.03
N PRO A 80 -7.15 -6.27 12.85
CA PRO A 80 -8.25 -5.33 12.57
C PRO A 80 -9.64 -5.99 12.52
N MET A 81 -9.71 -7.33 12.53
CA MET A 81 -10.97 -8.10 12.44
C MET A 81 -11.52 -8.51 13.81
N GLN A 82 -10.91 -8.08 14.91
CA GLN A 82 -11.36 -8.46 16.24
C GLN A 82 -12.77 -7.89 16.54
N PRO A 83 -13.65 -8.70 17.18
CA PRO A 83 -14.99 -8.23 17.53
C PRO A 83 -14.94 -7.09 18.56
N GLY A 84 -15.86 -6.14 18.44
CA GLY A 84 -16.00 -5.02 19.36
C GLY A 84 -15.13 -3.80 19.04
N LEU A 85 -14.38 -3.82 17.96
CA LEU A 85 -13.61 -2.64 17.49
C LEU A 85 -14.53 -1.65 16.80
N THR A 86 -14.32 -0.37 17.08
CA THR A 86 -14.89 0.68 16.25
C THR A 86 -14.23 0.68 14.86
N PRO A 87 -14.92 1.12 13.79
CA PRO A 87 -14.33 1.17 12.45
C PRO A 87 -13.05 2.00 12.38
N ARG A 88 -12.95 3.06 13.19
CA ARG A 88 -11.74 3.89 13.26
C ARG A 88 -10.57 3.12 13.88
N GLU A 89 -10.77 2.49 15.02
CA GLU A 89 -9.74 1.65 15.67
C GLU A 89 -9.29 0.50 14.77
N ALA A 90 -10.24 -0.12 14.05
CA ALA A 90 -9.92 -1.17 13.10
C ALA A 90 -9.10 -0.64 11.90
N SER A 91 -9.39 0.58 11.42
CA SER A 91 -8.58 1.24 10.38
C SER A 91 -7.17 1.55 10.85
N ASP A 92 -7.02 2.05 12.08
CA ASP A 92 -5.70 2.36 12.67
C ASP A 92 -4.88 1.07 12.88
N ARG A 93 -5.51 0.01 13.38
CA ARG A 93 -4.86 -1.31 13.48
C ARG A 93 -4.48 -1.88 12.13
N LEU A 94 -5.36 -1.76 11.13
CA LEU A 94 -5.05 -2.18 9.76
C LEU A 94 -3.78 -1.51 9.24
N GLN A 95 -3.65 -0.21 9.43
CA GLN A 95 -2.46 0.53 8.99
C GLN A 95 -1.20 0.05 9.72
N MET A 96 -1.29 -0.20 11.03
CA MET A 96 -0.16 -0.72 11.82
C MET A 96 0.27 -2.11 11.32
N PHE A 97 -0.69 -3.04 11.15
CA PHE A 97 -0.39 -4.39 10.66
C PHE A 97 0.08 -4.40 9.21
N GLN A 98 -0.44 -3.50 8.36
CA GLN A 98 0.04 -3.35 6.98
C GLN A 98 1.51 -2.93 6.95
N ASN A 99 1.90 -1.93 7.74
CA ASN A 99 3.29 -1.48 7.81
C ASN A 99 4.23 -2.60 8.29
N HIS A 100 3.81 -3.36 9.31
CA HIS A 100 4.58 -4.49 9.82
C HIS A 100 4.68 -5.63 8.78
N PHE A 101 3.57 -5.95 8.12
CA PHE A 101 3.52 -6.92 7.03
C PHE A 101 4.45 -6.53 5.88
N ASP A 102 4.44 -5.27 5.46
CA ASP A 102 5.28 -4.77 4.36
C ASP A 102 6.77 -4.87 4.69
N ALA A 103 7.15 -4.68 5.95
CA ALA A 103 8.52 -4.89 6.41
C ALA A 103 8.93 -6.37 6.35
N LEU A 104 8.06 -7.28 6.83
CA LEU A 104 8.28 -8.73 6.74
C LEU A 104 8.31 -9.21 5.29
N TRP A 105 7.41 -8.69 4.44
CA TRP A 105 7.35 -9.06 3.03
C TRP A 105 8.60 -8.66 2.25
N ARG A 106 9.19 -7.49 2.56
CA ARG A 106 10.48 -7.08 2.00
C ARG A 106 11.61 -8.02 2.42
N LYS A 107 11.68 -8.40 3.70
CA LYS A 107 12.64 -9.40 4.19
C LYS A 107 12.46 -10.74 3.45
N HIS A 108 11.21 -11.23 3.35
CA HIS A 108 10.89 -12.46 2.61
C HIS A 108 11.41 -12.41 1.17
N SER A 109 11.10 -11.33 0.44
CA SER A 109 11.56 -11.17 -0.94
C SER A 109 13.09 -11.16 -1.06
N SER A 110 13.79 -10.53 -0.11
CA SER A 110 15.25 -10.52 -0.07
C SER A 110 15.82 -11.90 0.21
N TYR A 111 15.21 -12.65 1.13
CA TYR A 111 15.66 -14.01 1.46
C TYR A 111 15.38 -15.00 0.33
N THR A 112 14.25 -14.88 -0.37
CA THR A 112 13.95 -15.70 -1.55
C THR A 112 15.01 -15.53 -2.64
N ILE A 113 15.48 -14.29 -2.88
CA ILE A 113 16.60 -14.03 -3.80
C ILE A 113 17.89 -14.68 -3.29
N GLY A 114 18.14 -14.65 -1.99
CA GLY A 114 19.27 -15.33 -1.37
C GLY A 114 19.20 -16.85 -1.51
N GLU A 115 18.02 -17.43 -1.30
CA GLU A 115 17.77 -18.89 -1.51
C GLU A 115 18.05 -19.28 -2.96
N ASP A 116 17.59 -18.50 -3.95
CA ASP A 116 17.90 -18.70 -5.36
C ASP A 116 19.39 -18.66 -5.64
N LEU A 117 20.09 -17.66 -5.08
CA LEU A 117 21.53 -17.48 -5.29
C LEU A 117 22.36 -18.66 -4.80
N PHE A 118 21.97 -19.23 -3.65
CA PHE A 118 22.68 -20.35 -3.04
C PHE A 118 22.10 -21.73 -3.41
N GLY A 119 21.04 -21.78 -4.25
CA GLY A 119 20.37 -23.03 -4.65
C GLY A 119 19.69 -23.74 -3.47
N LEU A 120 19.22 -22.99 -2.49
CA LEU A 120 18.47 -23.50 -1.35
C LEU A 120 16.99 -23.68 -1.71
N PRO A 121 16.27 -24.60 -1.04
CA PRO A 121 14.83 -24.72 -1.23
C PRO A 121 14.12 -23.46 -0.70
N HIS A 122 13.09 -22.99 -1.44
CA HIS A 122 12.32 -21.83 -1.02
C HIS A 122 11.52 -22.08 0.25
N SER A 123 11.59 -21.13 1.15
CA SER A 123 10.79 -21.10 2.38
C SER A 123 9.36 -20.64 2.07
N GLU A 124 8.43 -21.57 1.95
CA GLU A 124 7.02 -21.24 1.74
C GLU A 124 6.39 -20.65 3.00
N GLN A 125 5.68 -19.51 2.84
CA GLN A 125 4.97 -18.81 3.91
C GLN A 125 3.46 -18.73 3.62
N PRO A 126 2.71 -19.86 3.72
CA PRO A 126 1.29 -19.90 3.33
C PRO A 126 0.42 -18.98 4.19
N GLU A 127 0.71 -18.87 5.49
CA GLU A 127 -0.06 -18.01 6.40
C GLU A 127 0.15 -16.52 6.08
N LEU A 128 1.39 -16.09 5.79
CA LEU A 128 1.65 -14.73 5.33
C LEU A 128 0.93 -14.42 4.02
N ASN A 129 0.85 -15.36 3.10
CA ASN A 129 0.11 -15.20 1.85
C ASN A 129 -1.41 -15.06 2.06
N LYS A 130 -1.98 -15.74 3.07
CA LYS A 130 -3.38 -15.56 3.45
C LYS A 130 -3.59 -14.16 4.04
N ILE A 131 -2.78 -13.77 5.02
CA ILE A 131 -2.84 -12.45 5.64
C ILE A 131 -2.67 -11.34 4.60
N LYS A 132 -1.78 -11.50 3.61
CA LYS A 132 -1.63 -10.56 2.49
C LYS A 132 -2.96 -10.32 1.76
N LYS A 133 -3.67 -11.40 1.45
CA LYS A 133 -4.96 -11.30 0.76
C LYS A 133 -6.00 -10.60 1.64
N GLU A 134 -6.04 -10.93 2.92
CA GLU A 134 -6.95 -10.32 3.89
C GLU A 134 -6.66 -8.83 4.08
N LEU A 135 -5.40 -8.45 4.30
CA LEU A 135 -5.00 -7.05 4.43
C LEU A 135 -5.35 -6.23 3.19
N ASN A 136 -5.12 -6.77 1.98
CA ASN A 136 -5.50 -6.10 0.73
C ASN A 136 -7.02 -5.90 0.60
N LEU A 137 -7.82 -6.87 1.05
CA LEU A 137 -9.27 -6.75 1.06
C LEU A 137 -9.72 -5.70 2.07
N LEU A 138 -9.20 -5.76 3.30
CA LEU A 138 -9.48 -4.80 4.35
C LEU A 138 -9.12 -3.37 3.94
N GLN A 139 -7.96 -3.18 3.32
CA GLN A 139 -7.52 -1.89 2.84
C GLN A 139 -8.52 -1.27 1.83
N ARG A 140 -9.09 -2.07 0.94
CA ARG A 140 -10.12 -1.61 0.01
C ARG A 140 -11.40 -1.16 0.72
N LEU A 141 -11.82 -1.91 1.75
CA LEU A 141 -13.01 -1.58 2.53
C LEU A 141 -12.79 -0.31 3.35
N TYR A 142 -11.70 -0.25 4.13
CA TYR A 142 -11.45 0.88 5.02
C TYR A 142 -11.06 2.16 4.28
N LYS A 143 -10.44 2.05 3.10
CA LYS A 143 -10.26 3.21 2.23
C LYS A 143 -11.61 3.82 1.83
N LEU A 144 -12.54 2.97 1.37
CA LEU A 144 -13.88 3.44 1.03
C LEU A 144 -14.61 4.00 2.25
N TYR A 145 -14.49 3.33 3.40
CA TYR A 145 -15.07 3.79 4.65
C TYR A 145 -14.57 5.18 5.05
N ASN A 146 -13.25 5.39 5.01
CA ASN A 146 -12.65 6.67 5.35
C ASN A 146 -13.05 7.77 4.34
N ASP A 147 -13.06 7.46 3.03
CA ASP A 147 -13.52 8.39 1.99
C ASP A 147 -14.96 8.87 2.28
N VAL A 148 -15.87 7.94 2.64
CA VAL A 148 -17.28 8.27 2.95
C VAL A 148 -17.39 9.12 4.21
N ILE A 149 -16.71 8.75 5.30
CA ILE A 149 -16.74 9.51 6.56
C ILE A 149 -16.16 10.90 6.38
N GLU A 150 -15.09 11.04 5.62
CA GLU A 150 -14.50 12.35 5.31
C GLU A 150 -15.47 13.22 4.50
N SER A 151 -16.14 12.64 3.49
CA SER A 151 -17.15 13.34 2.70
C SER A 151 -18.35 13.76 3.54
N VAL A 152 -18.86 12.88 4.40
CA VAL A 152 -19.96 13.20 5.31
C VAL A 152 -19.58 14.33 6.29
N ASN A 153 -18.38 14.26 6.87
CA ASN A 153 -17.87 15.34 7.73
C ASN A 153 -17.73 16.66 6.97
N ARG A 154 -17.31 16.62 5.72
CA ARG A 154 -17.25 17.81 4.84
C ARG A 154 -18.63 18.36 4.59
N TYR A 155 -19.64 17.51 4.28
CA TYR A 155 -21.02 17.94 4.07
C TYR A 155 -21.57 18.69 5.29
N HIS A 156 -21.33 18.17 6.50
CA HIS A 156 -21.78 18.79 7.74
C HIS A 156 -21.31 20.24 7.88
N ASN A 157 -20.13 20.56 7.37
CA ASN A 157 -19.52 21.88 7.50
C ASN A 157 -19.81 22.84 6.33
N ILE A 158 -20.60 22.41 5.32
CA ILE A 158 -20.97 23.29 4.20
C ILE A 158 -21.99 24.33 4.70
N PRO A 159 -21.74 25.63 4.50
CA PRO A 159 -22.73 26.67 4.78
C PRO A 159 -24.04 26.38 4.03
N TRP A 160 -25.18 26.46 4.70
CA TRP A 160 -26.47 26.12 4.09
C TRP A 160 -26.75 26.88 2.79
N ALA A 161 -26.32 28.14 2.69
CA ALA A 161 -26.50 28.96 1.49
C ALA A 161 -25.71 28.44 0.26
N GLU A 162 -24.66 27.63 0.48
CA GLU A 162 -23.77 27.10 -0.54
C GLU A 162 -24.00 25.60 -0.81
N VAL A 163 -24.94 24.97 -0.09
CA VAL A 163 -25.21 23.53 -0.25
C VAL A 163 -25.77 23.23 -1.64
N ASN A 164 -25.07 22.36 -2.35
CA ASN A 164 -25.55 21.78 -3.60
C ASN A 164 -25.91 20.30 -3.36
N ILE A 165 -27.19 20.01 -3.24
CA ILE A 165 -27.70 18.66 -2.96
C ILE A 165 -27.47 17.72 -4.14
N GLU A 166 -27.47 18.22 -5.38
CA GLU A 166 -27.21 17.41 -6.58
C GLU A 166 -25.78 16.83 -6.57
N ASP A 167 -24.78 17.64 -6.18
CA ASP A 167 -23.39 17.19 -6.05
C ASP A 167 -23.26 16.12 -4.95
N ILE A 168 -23.91 16.32 -3.81
CA ILE A 168 -23.96 15.34 -2.70
C ILE A 168 -24.58 14.03 -3.18
N ASN A 169 -25.72 14.08 -3.87
CA ASN A 169 -26.38 12.89 -4.42
C ASN A 169 -25.49 12.12 -5.40
N ASN A 170 -24.81 12.83 -6.30
CA ASN A 170 -23.91 12.21 -7.27
C ASN A 170 -22.75 11.49 -6.58
N GLU A 171 -22.14 12.11 -5.56
CA GLU A 171 -21.05 11.51 -4.79
C GLU A 171 -21.54 10.29 -3.98
N LEU A 172 -22.72 10.35 -3.37
CA LEU A 172 -23.34 9.21 -2.67
C LEU A 172 -23.65 8.04 -3.60
N MET A 173 -24.14 8.32 -4.81
CA MET A 173 -24.34 7.29 -5.85
C MET A 173 -23.04 6.62 -6.25
N GLU A 174 -21.95 7.37 -6.35
CA GLU A 174 -20.63 6.81 -6.61
C GLU A 174 -20.19 5.89 -5.48
N PHE A 175 -20.34 6.31 -4.22
CA PHE A 175 -20.04 5.48 -3.06
C PHE A 175 -20.87 4.19 -3.03
N GLN A 176 -22.17 4.24 -3.33
CA GLN A 176 -23.01 3.04 -3.45
C GLN A 176 -22.50 2.10 -4.54
N ASN A 177 -22.09 2.63 -5.69
CA ASN A 177 -21.54 1.83 -6.77
C ASN A 177 -20.22 1.17 -6.38
N ARG A 178 -19.35 1.88 -5.65
CA ARG A 178 -18.11 1.33 -5.09
C ARG A 178 -18.39 0.23 -4.06
N CYS A 179 -19.40 0.40 -3.19
CA CYS A 179 -19.86 -0.63 -2.25
C CYS A 179 -20.34 -1.89 -2.96
N ARG A 180 -21.10 -1.74 -4.06
CA ARG A 180 -21.60 -2.88 -4.85
C ARG A 180 -20.48 -3.70 -5.47
N LYS A 181 -19.37 -3.04 -5.88
CA LYS A 181 -18.18 -3.66 -6.48
C LYS A 181 -17.27 -4.38 -5.48
N LEU A 182 -17.47 -4.19 -4.17
CA LEU A 182 -16.67 -4.91 -3.16
C LEU A 182 -16.96 -6.42 -3.19
N PRO A 183 -15.93 -7.26 -2.94
CA PRO A 183 -16.07 -8.71 -2.84
C PRO A 183 -17.13 -9.14 -1.81
N LYS A 184 -17.83 -10.24 -2.07
CA LYS A 184 -18.89 -10.76 -1.19
C LYS A 184 -18.40 -11.00 0.24
N ALA A 185 -17.17 -11.53 0.39
CA ALA A 185 -16.57 -11.78 1.70
C ALA A 185 -16.49 -10.54 2.61
N LEU A 186 -16.35 -9.34 2.03
CA LEU A 186 -16.31 -8.08 2.80
C LEU A 186 -17.69 -7.60 3.23
N LYS A 187 -18.76 -8.04 2.54
CA LYS A 187 -20.14 -7.59 2.81
C LYS A 187 -20.73 -8.15 4.09
N GLU A 188 -20.11 -9.19 4.65
CA GLU A 188 -20.51 -9.79 5.93
C GLU A 188 -19.87 -9.08 7.13
N TRP A 189 -18.95 -8.15 6.90
CA TRP A 189 -18.21 -7.51 7.98
C TRP A 189 -18.99 -6.34 8.62
N PRO A 190 -18.85 -6.17 9.95
CA PRO A 190 -19.53 -5.07 10.66
C PRO A 190 -19.21 -3.68 10.08
N ALA A 191 -17.94 -3.46 9.68
CA ALA A 191 -17.52 -2.20 9.06
C ALA A 191 -18.25 -1.91 7.74
N PHE A 192 -18.54 -2.95 6.93
CA PHE A 192 -19.32 -2.77 5.71
C PHE A 192 -20.78 -2.40 6.02
N HIS A 193 -21.40 -3.02 7.04
CA HIS A 193 -22.76 -2.69 7.44
C HIS A 193 -22.84 -1.27 7.98
N ALA A 194 -21.87 -0.83 8.79
CA ALA A 194 -21.81 0.54 9.26
C ALA A 194 -21.65 1.54 8.11
N LEU A 195 -20.74 1.26 7.17
CA LEU A 195 -20.53 2.05 5.96
C LEU A 195 -21.81 2.17 5.12
N LYS A 196 -22.44 1.03 4.83
CA LYS A 196 -23.67 0.99 4.05
C LYS A 196 -24.78 1.78 4.73
N LYS A 197 -24.96 1.60 6.05
CA LYS A 197 -25.95 2.34 6.83
C LYS A 197 -25.72 3.85 6.73
N THR A 198 -24.48 4.32 6.90
CA THR A 198 -24.15 5.75 6.79
C THR A 198 -24.55 6.32 5.42
N ILE A 199 -24.28 5.58 4.34
CA ILE A 199 -24.65 6.01 2.99
C ILE A 199 -26.17 6.00 2.80
N ASP A 200 -26.85 4.95 3.26
CA ASP A 200 -28.29 4.80 3.13
C ASP A 200 -29.03 5.88 3.96
N ASP A 201 -28.62 6.11 5.21
CA ASP A 201 -29.18 7.16 6.09
C ASP A 201 -29.08 8.56 5.43
N PHE A 202 -27.96 8.86 4.76
CA PHE A 202 -27.78 10.12 4.06
C PHE A 202 -28.62 10.21 2.78
N ASN A 203 -28.72 9.12 2.02
CA ASN A 203 -29.59 9.07 0.83
C ASN A 203 -31.07 9.27 1.16
N ASP A 204 -31.52 8.74 2.28
CA ASP A 204 -32.93 8.85 2.71
C ASP A 204 -33.29 10.30 3.07
N ILE A 205 -32.34 11.08 3.54
CA ILE A 205 -32.53 12.50 3.90
C ILE A 205 -32.37 13.44 2.68
N CYS A 206 -31.61 13.06 1.66
CA CYS A 206 -31.33 13.92 0.51
C CYS A 206 -32.57 14.49 -0.18
N PRO A 207 -33.67 13.75 -0.42
CA PRO A 207 -34.86 14.31 -1.05
C PRO A 207 -35.51 15.42 -0.21
N LEU A 208 -35.45 15.31 1.12
CA LEU A 208 -35.95 16.36 2.01
C LEU A 208 -35.04 17.60 1.95
N LEU A 209 -33.74 17.40 1.99
CA LEU A 209 -32.77 18.49 1.86
C LEU A 209 -32.91 19.24 0.52
N GLU A 210 -33.21 18.52 -0.57
CA GLU A 210 -33.48 19.11 -1.88
C GLU A 210 -34.69 20.03 -1.86
N LEU A 211 -35.77 19.59 -1.20
CA LEU A 211 -36.97 20.43 -1.01
C LEU A 211 -36.66 21.65 -0.15
N MET A 212 -35.90 21.49 0.93
CA MET A 212 -35.54 22.57 1.86
C MET A 212 -34.54 23.58 1.25
N SER A 213 -33.66 23.17 0.33
CA SER A 213 -32.72 24.03 -0.37
C SER A 213 -33.35 24.80 -1.55
N ASN A 214 -34.61 24.49 -1.89
CA ASN A 214 -35.27 25.11 -3.02
C ASN A 214 -35.41 26.63 -2.82
N LYS A 215 -35.15 27.40 -3.88
CA LYS A 215 -35.26 28.88 -3.88
C LYS A 215 -36.70 29.39 -3.58
N ALA A 216 -37.71 28.53 -3.71
CA ALA A 216 -39.08 28.82 -3.34
C ALA A 216 -39.32 28.79 -1.84
N MET A 217 -38.38 28.25 -1.05
CA MET A 217 -38.49 28.25 0.41
C MET A 217 -38.40 29.69 0.93
N LYS A 218 -39.43 30.08 1.70
CA LYS A 218 -39.54 31.40 2.33
C LYS A 218 -39.59 31.23 3.84
N TYR A 219 -39.32 32.28 4.60
CA TYR A 219 -39.32 32.32 6.06
C TYR A 219 -40.57 31.66 6.68
N ARG A 220 -41.76 31.89 6.11
CA ARG A 220 -43.03 31.24 6.54
C ARG A 220 -42.99 29.72 6.49
N HIS A 221 -42.23 29.13 5.57
CA HIS A 221 -42.11 27.67 5.45
C HIS A 221 -41.22 27.12 6.55
N TRP A 222 -40.11 27.80 6.85
CA TRP A 222 -39.24 27.48 7.98
C TRP A 222 -39.98 27.57 9.32
N GLN A 223 -40.83 28.59 9.51
CA GLN A 223 -41.66 28.69 10.71
C GLN A 223 -42.62 27.49 10.87
N LYS A 224 -43.22 27.01 9.77
CA LYS A 224 -44.06 25.80 9.82
C LYS A 224 -43.24 24.56 10.16
N ILE A 225 -42.08 24.37 9.59
CA ILE A 225 -41.17 23.27 9.92
C ILE A 225 -40.82 23.33 11.41
N GLN A 226 -40.46 24.50 11.90
CA GLN A 226 -40.16 24.73 13.33
C GLN A 226 -41.36 24.36 14.24
N GLN A 227 -42.58 24.70 13.85
CA GLN A 227 -43.78 24.31 14.60
C GLN A 227 -44.00 22.81 14.63
N ILE A 228 -43.68 22.10 13.55
CA ILE A 228 -43.85 20.64 13.43
C ILE A 228 -42.74 19.89 14.18
N THR A 229 -41.49 20.31 14.00
CA THR A 229 -40.31 19.63 14.55
C THR A 229 -39.99 20.06 15.99
N GLY A 230 -40.48 21.24 16.42
CA GLY A 230 -40.08 21.85 17.69
C GLY A 230 -38.64 22.38 17.70
N PHE A 231 -37.95 22.34 16.56
CA PHE A 231 -36.56 22.74 16.42
C PHE A 231 -36.43 24.13 15.79
N THR A 232 -35.61 25.01 16.37
CA THR A 232 -35.45 26.39 15.90
C THR A 232 -34.29 26.50 14.89
N PHE A 233 -34.61 26.91 13.66
CA PHE A 233 -33.64 27.13 12.61
C PHE A 233 -33.26 28.61 12.56
N ASP A 234 -32.03 28.93 12.96
CA ASP A 234 -31.49 30.27 12.88
C ASP A 234 -30.70 30.47 11.58
N LEU A 235 -31.42 30.70 10.49
CA LEU A 235 -30.86 30.87 9.14
C LEU A 235 -29.96 32.10 8.99
N GLU A 236 -30.08 33.09 9.87
CA GLU A 236 -29.29 34.32 9.83
C GLU A 236 -28.00 34.22 10.66
N ARG A 237 -27.84 33.13 11.42
CA ARG A 237 -26.64 32.91 12.22
C ARG A 237 -25.40 32.76 11.31
N PRO A 238 -24.33 33.56 11.55
CA PRO A 238 -23.05 33.33 10.87
C PRO A 238 -22.57 31.88 11.10
N GLY A 239 -22.32 31.16 10.02
CA GLY A 239 -21.87 29.75 10.10
C GLY A 239 -23.00 28.71 10.26
N PHE A 240 -24.26 29.07 9.96
CA PHE A 240 -25.34 28.08 9.82
C PHE A 240 -25.04 27.12 8.68
N CYS A 241 -24.88 25.84 8.98
CA CYS A 241 -24.40 24.82 8.06
C CYS A 241 -25.40 23.64 7.96
N LEU A 242 -25.11 22.71 7.04
CA LEU A 242 -25.95 21.53 6.82
C LEU A 242 -26.11 20.71 8.10
N LYS A 243 -25.10 20.64 8.96
CA LYS A 243 -25.17 19.94 10.24
C LYS A 243 -26.30 20.47 11.12
N ASP A 244 -26.51 21.79 11.18
CA ASP A 244 -27.58 22.40 12.00
C ASP A 244 -28.97 21.96 11.55
N ILE A 245 -29.13 21.61 10.27
CA ILE A 245 -30.39 21.07 9.73
C ILE A 245 -30.54 19.58 10.06
N LEU A 246 -29.44 18.82 9.95
CA LEU A 246 -29.44 17.37 10.23
C LEU A 246 -29.63 17.05 11.72
N GLU A 247 -29.38 17.99 12.62
CA GLU A 247 -29.65 17.86 14.07
C GLU A 247 -31.15 17.98 14.41
N ALA A 248 -31.96 18.51 13.49
CA ALA A 248 -33.40 18.59 13.68
C ALA A 248 -34.04 17.19 13.54
N PRO A 249 -35.09 16.87 14.27
CA PRO A 249 -35.84 15.63 14.13
C PRO A 249 -36.74 15.69 12.86
N LEU A 250 -36.10 15.51 11.72
CA LEU A 250 -36.68 15.58 10.38
C LEU A 250 -37.31 14.27 9.96
#